data_24a6728f9e96cd60c767bdb7a2735946
#
_entry.id   24a6728f9e96cd60c767bdb7a2735946
#
_cell.length_a   1.000
_cell.length_b   1.000
_cell.length_c   1.000
_cell.angle_alpha   90.00
_cell.angle_beta   90.00
_cell.angle_gamma   90.00
#
_symmetry.space_group_name_H-M   'P 1'
#
loop_
_entity.id
_entity.type
_entity.pdbx_description
1 polymer ?
#
loop_
_entity_poly.entity_id
_entity_poly.type
_entity_poly.pdbx_seq_one_letter_code
_entity_poly.pdbx_strand_id
1 'polypeptide(L)'
;MIRIFSLNLLLSFLLIGIGWAETNVPSSNLLPETNEVTPLTLPGAESHVFKKAGNVELRLHVAKPKDWKPSDKRACLVTFFGGGWTSGTPARSITYAKWAAKNGLVGVAPDYRTRNRFNTQPEDCVADGRAAVRWIQDHAAELGVDPAKIVVQGSSAGGHVAAWTTIQDPVTPETASDPVPNPTPMGLVLLWPVTDTGASGYGGPKRFNNDEDRANNLSVTGRMPAKMPPTLVFHGTADKTVRFENSQAFTGKMKANGNLCELIEFADAPHSPNSIQEGEKGKIVKAKIEEASLKFLEKLGLVSPEKASAGAKTTDKEDGE
;
A
#
# COMPACT_ATOMS: atom_id res chain seq x y z
N MET A 1 60.11 -63.81 46.19
CA MET A 1 59.23 -62.92 46.97
C MET A 1 59.49 -61.46 46.45
N ILE A 2 58.62 -61.06 45.54
CA ILE A 2 58.71 -59.74 44.90
C ILE A 2 57.55 -58.87 45.41
N ARG A 3 57.90 -57.82 46.10
CA ARG A 3 56.89 -56.83 46.60
C ARG A 3 56.63 -55.81 45.44
N ILE A 4 55.36 -55.77 45.08
CA ILE A 4 54.85 -54.77 44.10
C ILE A 4 54.42 -53.52 44.92
N PHE A 5 55.06 -52.37 44.63
CA PHE A 5 54.61 -51.07 45.15
C PHE A 5 53.57 -50.49 44.17
N SER A 6 52.37 -50.25 44.69
CA SER A 6 51.31 -49.53 43.99
C SER A 6 51.53 -48.02 44.13
N LEU A 7 51.73 -47.34 43.03
CA LEU A 7 51.82 -45.87 42.97
C LEU A 7 50.45 -45.33 42.64
N ASN A 8 49.81 -44.69 43.62
CA ASN A 8 48.55 -43.95 43.39
C ASN A 8 48.84 -42.57 42.82
N LEU A 9 48.54 -42.37 41.53
CA LEU A 9 48.61 -41.08 40.86
C LEU A 9 47.28 -40.36 41.03
N LEU A 10 47.23 -39.33 41.91
CA LEU A 10 46.06 -38.41 42.00
C LEU A 10 46.09 -37.45 40.80
N LEU A 11 45.13 -37.68 39.89
CA LEU A 11 44.89 -36.72 38.81
C LEU A 11 43.88 -35.67 39.31
N SER A 12 44.39 -34.47 39.60
CA SER A 12 43.55 -33.30 39.87
C SER A 12 43.00 -32.76 38.56
N PHE A 13 41.72 -32.96 38.31
CA PHE A 13 40.99 -32.28 37.22
C PHE A 13 40.74 -30.82 37.62
N LEU A 14 41.43 -29.93 36.96
CA LEU A 14 41.14 -28.50 36.98
C LEU A 14 39.96 -28.26 36.05
N LEU A 15 38.75 -28.09 36.59
CA LEU A 15 37.54 -27.66 35.86
C LEU A 15 37.71 -26.17 35.51
N ILE A 16 38.19 -25.88 34.31
CA ILE A 16 38.08 -24.54 33.74
C ILE A 16 36.62 -24.31 33.38
N GLY A 17 35.90 -23.59 34.23
CA GLY A 17 34.56 -23.12 33.91
C GLY A 17 34.65 -22.11 32.76
N ILE A 18 34.27 -22.56 31.56
CA ILE A 18 33.96 -21.64 30.46
C ILE A 18 32.67 -20.96 30.82
N GLY A 19 32.75 -19.77 31.42
CA GLY A 19 31.61 -18.88 31.60
C GLY A 19 31.10 -18.50 30.23
N TRP A 20 29.92 -18.97 29.89
CA TRP A 20 29.14 -18.40 28.79
C TRP A 20 28.82 -16.96 29.20
N ALA A 21 29.48 -15.99 28.59
CA ALA A 21 29.07 -14.62 28.67
C ALA A 21 27.69 -14.55 28.00
N GLU A 22 26.64 -14.45 28.81
CA GLU A 22 25.34 -13.97 28.31
C GLU A 22 25.60 -12.60 27.73
N THR A 23 25.62 -12.54 26.39
CA THR A 23 25.58 -11.28 25.66
C THR A 23 24.20 -10.69 25.98
N ASN A 24 24.17 -9.77 26.92
CA ASN A 24 23.05 -8.85 27.12
C ASN A 24 22.86 -8.07 25.81
N VAL A 25 22.08 -8.61 24.89
CA VAL A 25 21.52 -7.84 23.79
C VAL A 25 20.57 -6.83 24.47
N PRO A 26 20.83 -5.52 24.30
CA PRO A 26 19.94 -4.54 24.92
C PRO A 26 18.54 -4.71 24.30
N SER A 27 17.57 -5.09 25.12
CA SER A 27 16.16 -5.24 24.78
C SER A 27 15.46 -3.87 24.61
N SER A 28 16.11 -2.90 23.99
CA SER A 28 15.61 -1.53 23.89
C SER A 28 15.18 -1.11 22.48
N ASN A 29 14.65 -2.03 21.66
CA ASN A 29 13.95 -1.69 20.43
C ASN A 29 12.50 -2.19 20.44
N LEU A 30 11.86 -2.16 21.60
CA LEU A 30 10.40 -2.22 21.65
C LEU A 30 9.90 -0.92 21.00
N LEU A 31 9.38 -1.03 19.79
CA LEU A 31 8.63 0.04 19.16
C LEU A 31 7.51 0.44 20.15
N PRO A 32 7.17 1.73 20.26
CA PRO A 32 6.08 2.14 21.11
C PRO A 32 4.85 1.32 20.74
N GLU A 33 4.22 0.67 21.71
CA GLU A 33 2.95 -0.03 21.50
C GLU A 33 1.97 0.99 20.93
N THR A 34 1.64 0.83 19.66
CA THR A 34 0.60 1.63 19.06
C THR A 34 -0.73 0.98 19.40
N ASN A 35 -1.69 1.77 19.90
CA ASN A 35 -3.08 1.33 20.08
C ASN A 35 -3.80 1.15 18.74
N GLU A 36 -3.08 1.13 17.62
CA GLU A 36 -3.64 1.01 16.28
C GLU A 36 -3.91 -0.46 15.98
N VAL A 37 -5.14 -0.88 16.17
CA VAL A 37 -5.61 -2.26 15.94
C VAL A 37 -6.17 -2.37 14.53
N THR A 38 -5.87 -3.48 13.85
CA THR A 38 -6.53 -3.83 12.59
C THR A 38 -8.03 -4.00 12.81
N PRO A 39 -8.89 -3.25 12.14
CA PRO A 39 -10.33 -3.42 12.29
C PRO A 39 -10.77 -4.76 11.69
N LEU A 40 -11.51 -5.55 12.47
CA LEU A 40 -12.11 -6.79 11.97
C LEU A 40 -13.25 -6.52 10.99
N THR A 41 -13.98 -5.43 11.22
CA THR A 41 -15.08 -4.97 10.38
C THR A 41 -15.03 -3.46 10.22
N LEU A 42 -15.51 -2.96 9.09
CA LEU A 42 -15.72 -1.53 8.87
C LEU A 42 -17.19 -1.28 8.47
N PRO A 43 -17.85 -0.24 9.01
CA PRO A 43 -19.26 0.02 8.70
C PRO A 43 -19.52 0.12 7.19
N GLY A 44 -20.54 -0.58 6.70
CA GLY A 44 -20.93 -0.58 5.29
C GLY A 44 -19.96 -1.31 4.34
N ALA A 45 -19.18 -2.25 4.88
CA ALA A 45 -18.32 -3.12 4.09
C ALA A 45 -18.31 -4.55 4.65
N GLU A 46 -18.22 -5.53 3.75
CA GLU A 46 -17.98 -6.93 4.09
C GLU A 46 -16.47 -7.14 4.33
N SER A 47 -16.11 -8.03 5.24
CA SER A 47 -14.71 -8.30 5.59
C SER A 47 -14.31 -9.71 5.23
N HIS A 48 -13.20 -9.86 4.49
CA HIS A 48 -12.65 -11.16 4.09
C HIS A 48 -11.19 -11.26 4.49
N VAL A 49 -10.75 -12.44 4.94
CA VAL A 49 -9.32 -12.74 5.15
C VAL A 49 -8.72 -13.11 3.79
N PHE A 50 -7.72 -12.33 3.35
CA PHE A 50 -7.06 -12.59 2.06
C PHE A 50 -5.66 -13.20 2.20
N LYS A 51 -5.03 -13.03 3.37
CA LYS A 51 -3.68 -13.54 3.61
C LYS A 51 -3.51 -13.89 5.08
N LYS A 52 -2.79 -14.99 5.35
CA LYS A 52 -2.26 -15.34 6.67
C LYS A 52 -0.73 -15.22 6.64
N ALA A 53 -0.16 -14.46 7.54
CA ALA A 53 1.29 -14.29 7.70
C ALA A 53 1.65 -14.63 9.15
N GLY A 54 2.07 -15.89 9.40
CA GLY A 54 2.18 -16.42 10.74
C GLY A 54 0.83 -16.39 11.47
N ASN A 55 0.78 -15.74 12.62
CA ASN A 55 -0.45 -15.55 13.41
C ASN A 55 -1.28 -14.33 13.00
N VAL A 56 -0.87 -13.61 11.95
CA VAL A 56 -1.56 -12.41 11.47
C VAL A 56 -2.53 -12.77 10.36
N GLU A 57 -3.81 -12.39 10.53
CA GLU A 57 -4.81 -12.41 9.46
C GLU A 57 -4.96 -11.02 8.87
N LEU A 58 -4.58 -10.87 7.60
CA LEU A 58 -4.82 -9.64 6.85
C LEU A 58 -6.18 -9.70 6.17
N ARG A 59 -6.96 -8.63 6.35
CA ARG A 59 -8.33 -8.54 5.84
C ARG A 59 -8.45 -7.46 4.79
N LEU A 60 -9.41 -7.63 3.90
CA LEU A 60 -9.87 -6.60 3.01
C LEU A 60 -11.36 -6.33 3.26
N HIS A 61 -11.76 -5.08 3.06
CA HIS A 61 -13.12 -4.62 3.33
C HIS A 61 -13.77 -4.20 2.02
N VAL A 62 -14.85 -4.87 1.65
CA VAL A 62 -15.54 -4.74 0.36
C VAL A 62 -16.81 -3.93 0.51
N ALA A 63 -16.86 -2.77 -0.10
CA ALA A 63 -18.06 -1.95 -0.24
C ALA A 63 -18.71 -2.24 -1.60
N LYS A 64 -19.97 -2.70 -1.58
CA LYS A 64 -20.73 -3.06 -2.78
C LYS A 64 -21.73 -1.96 -3.14
N PRO A 65 -21.98 -1.71 -4.45
CA PRO A 65 -23.08 -0.84 -4.89
C PRO A 65 -24.43 -1.33 -4.37
N LYS A 66 -25.40 -0.43 -4.20
CA LYS A 66 -26.75 -0.78 -3.73
C LYS A 66 -27.47 -1.79 -4.65
N ASP A 67 -27.21 -1.72 -5.95
CA ASP A 67 -27.78 -2.57 -7.00
C ASP A 67 -26.87 -3.76 -7.37
N TRP A 68 -25.88 -4.09 -6.53
CA TRP A 68 -24.95 -5.18 -6.73
C TRP A 68 -25.65 -6.55 -6.74
N LYS A 69 -25.18 -7.43 -7.63
CA LYS A 69 -25.60 -8.84 -7.72
C LYS A 69 -24.36 -9.74 -7.88
N PRO A 70 -24.42 -10.99 -7.40
CA PRO A 70 -23.31 -11.94 -7.59
C PRO A 70 -22.94 -12.19 -9.06
N SER A 71 -23.91 -12.08 -9.97
CA SER A 71 -23.73 -12.27 -11.41
C SER A 71 -23.09 -11.08 -12.13
N ASP A 72 -22.82 -9.97 -11.43
CA ASP A 72 -22.23 -8.78 -12.02
C ASP A 72 -20.77 -9.05 -12.45
N LYS A 73 -20.29 -8.22 -13.38
CA LYS A 73 -18.90 -8.12 -13.81
C LYS A 73 -18.45 -6.66 -13.75
N ARG A 74 -18.53 -6.10 -12.55
CA ARG A 74 -18.25 -4.67 -12.33
C ARG A 74 -16.75 -4.38 -12.34
N ALA A 75 -16.41 -3.15 -12.64
CA ALA A 75 -15.09 -2.64 -12.33
C ALA A 75 -14.88 -2.59 -10.82
N CYS A 76 -13.62 -2.70 -10.39
CA CYS A 76 -13.23 -2.65 -8.98
C CYS A 76 -12.20 -1.53 -8.76
N LEU A 77 -12.40 -0.76 -7.68
CA LEU A 77 -11.41 0.17 -7.16
C LEU A 77 -10.83 -0.39 -5.86
N VAL A 78 -9.55 -0.76 -5.89
CA VAL A 78 -8.80 -1.17 -4.70
C VAL A 78 -8.04 0.02 -4.15
N THR A 79 -8.18 0.33 -2.84
CA THR A 79 -7.59 1.55 -2.27
C THR A 79 -6.72 1.28 -1.06
N PHE A 80 -5.42 1.62 -1.14
CA PHE A 80 -4.44 1.45 -0.08
C PHE A 80 -4.25 2.73 0.73
N PHE A 81 -4.24 2.59 2.06
CA PHE A 81 -4.03 3.70 2.97
C PHE A 81 -2.56 4.18 3.02
N GLY A 82 -2.33 5.43 3.42
CA GLY A 82 -1.01 5.99 3.71
C GLY A 82 -0.58 5.77 5.16
N GLY A 83 0.66 6.15 5.48
CA GLY A 83 1.23 6.06 6.83
C GLY A 83 2.70 5.69 6.86
N GLY A 84 3.44 5.94 5.77
CA GLY A 84 4.90 5.75 5.69
C GLY A 84 5.35 4.32 5.91
N TRP A 85 4.50 3.31 5.61
CA TRP A 85 4.70 1.88 5.93
C TRP A 85 4.82 1.61 7.43
N THR A 86 4.73 2.64 8.25
CA THR A 86 4.93 2.57 9.70
C THR A 86 3.62 2.39 10.44
N SER A 87 2.56 3.10 10.03
CA SER A 87 1.26 3.14 10.71
C SER A 87 0.10 3.14 9.70
N GLY A 88 -1.11 3.00 10.20
CA GLY A 88 -2.33 3.04 9.40
C GLY A 88 -3.07 1.71 9.35
N THR A 89 -4.34 1.81 9.03
CA THR A 89 -5.27 0.69 8.85
C THR A 89 -6.22 0.98 7.69
N PRO A 90 -6.98 -0.01 7.18
CA PRO A 90 -7.98 0.19 6.14
C PRO A 90 -9.03 1.27 6.45
N ALA A 91 -9.24 1.59 7.74
CA ALA A 91 -10.14 2.68 8.14
C ALA A 91 -9.78 4.04 7.52
N ARG A 92 -8.49 4.26 7.19
CA ARG A 92 -8.04 5.50 6.53
C ARG A 92 -8.41 5.59 5.05
N SER A 93 -8.68 4.45 4.39
CA SER A 93 -8.98 4.40 2.96
C SER A 93 -10.40 3.94 2.62
N ILE A 94 -11.17 3.43 3.60
CA ILE A 94 -12.52 2.89 3.36
C ILE A 94 -13.49 3.90 2.73
N THR A 95 -13.29 5.19 2.96
CA THR A 95 -14.11 6.25 2.36
C THR A 95 -14.03 6.26 0.84
N TYR A 96 -12.85 5.97 0.26
CA TYR A 96 -12.65 5.84 -1.18
C TYR A 96 -13.32 4.58 -1.73
N ALA A 97 -13.26 3.46 -1.00
CA ALA A 97 -13.98 2.25 -1.38
C ALA A 97 -15.51 2.47 -1.39
N LYS A 98 -16.04 3.18 -0.39
CA LYS A 98 -17.46 3.56 -0.35
C LYS A 98 -17.82 4.54 -1.47
N TRP A 99 -16.96 5.48 -1.79
CA TRP A 99 -17.13 6.38 -2.92
C TRP A 99 -17.19 5.59 -4.24
N ALA A 100 -16.33 4.60 -4.44
CA ALA A 100 -16.39 3.71 -5.60
C ALA A 100 -17.73 2.98 -5.67
N ALA A 101 -18.23 2.45 -4.55
CA ALA A 101 -19.51 1.78 -4.48
C ALA A 101 -20.70 2.72 -4.82
N LYS A 102 -20.69 3.97 -4.37
CA LYS A 102 -21.68 4.99 -4.77
C LYS A 102 -21.69 5.21 -6.29
N ASN A 103 -20.52 5.08 -6.94
CA ASN A 103 -20.37 5.25 -8.38
C ASN A 103 -20.51 3.95 -9.19
N GLY A 104 -21.00 2.87 -8.57
CA GLY A 104 -21.33 1.61 -9.24
C GLY A 104 -20.19 0.62 -9.42
N LEU A 105 -19.01 0.89 -8.87
CA LEU A 105 -17.89 -0.05 -8.82
C LEU A 105 -17.95 -0.86 -7.52
N VAL A 106 -17.30 -2.01 -7.49
CA VAL A 106 -16.95 -2.65 -6.20
C VAL A 106 -15.74 -1.92 -5.64
N GLY A 107 -15.86 -1.39 -4.42
CA GLY A 107 -14.76 -0.70 -3.73
C GLY A 107 -14.12 -1.62 -2.69
N VAL A 108 -12.80 -1.71 -2.66
CA VAL A 108 -12.08 -2.59 -1.74
C VAL A 108 -10.99 -1.82 -1.02
N ALA A 109 -10.96 -1.93 0.32
CA ALA A 109 -9.92 -1.37 1.17
C ALA A 109 -9.14 -2.50 1.86
N PRO A 110 -8.01 -2.95 1.29
CA PRO A 110 -7.18 -3.98 1.90
C PRO A 110 -6.36 -3.43 3.06
N ASP A 111 -6.09 -4.30 4.03
CA ASP A 111 -5.01 -4.12 4.98
C ASP A 111 -3.66 -4.50 4.36
N TYR A 112 -2.59 -3.99 4.92
CA TYR A 112 -1.23 -4.46 4.74
C TYR A 112 -0.46 -4.28 6.04
N ARG A 113 0.53 -5.11 6.28
CA ARG A 113 1.32 -5.06 7.51
C ARG A 113 2.12 -3.78 7.58
N THR A 114 2.03 -3.08 8.71
CA THR A 114 2.82 -1.88 8.97
C THR A 114 3.81 -2.14 10.11
N ARG A 115 4.92 -1.39 10.11
CA ARG A 115 6.00 -1.57 11.07
C ARG A 115 5.53 -1.54 12.53
N ASN A 116 4.70 -0.56 12.89
CA ASN A 116 4.26 -0.38 14.28
C ASN A 116 3.32 -1.50 14.74
N ARG A 117 2.52 -2.06 13.83
CA ARG A 117 1.58 -3.14 14.17
C ARG A 117 2.22 -4.52 14.11
N PHE A 118 3.19 -4.74 13.21
CA PHE A 118 3.67 -6.08 12.87
C PHE A 118 5.20 -6.19 12.76
N ASN A 119 5.94 -5.14 13.09
CA ASN A 119 7.40 -5.08 12.96
C ASN A 119 7.92 -5.45 11.55
N THR A 120 7.21 -5.03 10.51
CA THR A 120 7.48 -5.33 9.12
C THR A 120 8.23 -4.23 8.40
N GLN A 121 8.74 -4.55 7.22
CA GLN A 121 9.49 -3.65 6.34
C GLN A 121 8.61 -3.20 5.14
N PRO A 122 9.01 -2.17 4.38
CA PRO A 122 8.25 -1.72 3.21
C PRO A 122 8.02 -2.81 2.15
N GLU A 123 8.95 -3.76 2.02
CA GLU A 123 8.84 -4.92 1.12
C GLU A 123 7.65 -5.81 1.48
N ASP A 124 7.42 -6.03 2.79
CA ASP A 124 6.25 -6.78 3.27
C ASP A 124 4.94 -6.08 2.89
N CYS A 125 4.91 -4.74 2.98
CA CYS A 125 3.73 -3.96 2.60
C CYS A 125 3.41 -4.14 1.10
N VAL A 126 4.44 -4.15 0.24
CA VAL A 126 4.29 -4.39 -1.20
C VAL A 126 3.80 -5.82 -1.47
N ALA A 127 4.39 -6.82 -0.82
CA ALA A 127 3.97 -8.21 -0.95
C ALA A 127 2.52 -8.42 -0.50
N ASP A 128 2.09 -7.76 0.57
CA ASP A 128 0.70 -7.82 1.05
C ASP A 128 -0.26 -7.12 0.07
N GLY A 129 0.14 -5.97 -0.50
CA GLY A 129 -0.67 -5.27 -1.49
C GLY A 129 -0.88 -6.07 -2.78
N ARG A 130 0.17 -6.73 -3.28
CA ARG A 130 0.09 -7.65 -4.43
C ARG A 130 -0.83 -8.82 -4.13
N ALA A 131 -0.66 -9.46 -2.97
CA ALA A 131 -1.49 -10.57 -2.54
C ALA A 131 -2.98 -10.18 -2.44
N ALA A 132 -3.28 -8.97 -1.95
CA ALA A 132 -4.66 -8.47 -1.86
C ALA A 132 -5.30 -8.33 -3.25
N VAL A 133 -4.61 -7.72 -4.22
CA VAL A 133 -5.14 -7.57 -5.59
C VAL A 133 -5.28 -8.94 -6.25
N ARG A 134 -4.31 -9.84 -6.08
CA ARG A 134 -4.41 -11.20 -6.60
C ARG A 134 -5.58 -11.97 -6.00
N TRP A 135 -5.80 -11.87 -4.69
CA TRP A 135 -6.94 -12.49 -4.03
C TRP A 135 -8.27 -12.00 -4.61
N ILE A 136 -8.40 -10.68 -4.87
CA ILE A 136 -9.60 -10.11 -5.50
C ILE A 136 -9.82 -10.70 -6.89
N GLN A 137 -8.76 -10.92 -7.67
CA GLN A 137 -8.84 -11.54 -8.99
C GLN A 137 -9.29 -13.00 -8.91
N ASP A 138 -8.74 -13.76 -7.97
CA ASP A 138 -9.07 -15.17 -7.78
C ASP A 138 -10.52 -15.36 -7.26
N HIS A 139 -11.08 -14.37 -6.54
CA HIS A 139 -12.44 -14.36 -6.00
C HIS A 139 -13.39 -13.41 -6.77
N ALA A 140 -13.00 -13.03 -7.99
CA ALA A 140 -13.74 -12.03 -8.76
C ALA A 140 -15.20 -12.41 -9.00
N ALA A 141 -15.50 -13.68 -9.24
CA ALA A 141 -16.86 -14.18 -9.43
C ALA A 141 -17.74 -14.01 -8.17
N GLU A 142 -17.18 -14.25 -6.98
CA GLU A 142 -17.89 -14.10 -5.70
C GLU A 142 -18.15 -12.63 -5.38
N LEU A 143 -17.22 -11.75 -5.81
CA LEU A 143 -17.31 -10.32 -5.60
C LEU A 143 -18.13 -9.59 -6.68
N GLY A 144 -18.60 -10.29 -7.73
CA GLY A 144 -19.27 -9.68 -8.87
C GLY A 144 -18.34 -8.71 -9.65
N VAL A 145 -17.05 -9.02 -9.69
CA VAL A 145 -15.99 -8.19 -10.30
C VAL A 145 -15.51 -8.81 -11.61
N ASP A 146 -15.14 -7.97 -12.57
CA ASP A 146 -14.35 -8.39 -13.72
C ASP A 146 -12.85 -8.28 -13.34
N PRO A 147 -12.09 -9.39 -13.28
CA PRO A 147 -10.70 -9.36 -12.85
C PRO A 147 -9.78 -8.55 -13.78
N ALA A 148 -10.21 -8.28 -15.02
CA ALA A 148 -9.51 -7.40 -15.95
C ALA A 148 -9.83 -5.91 -15.75
N LYS A 149 -10.85 -5.57 -14.96
CA LYS A 149 -11.31 -4.20 -14.72
C LYS A 149 -10.99 -3.72 -13.31
N ILE A 150 -9.76 -3.91 -12.87
CA ILE A 150 -9.30 -3.46 -11.56
C ILE A 150 -8.43 -2.20 -11.72
N VAL A 151 -8.81 -1.14 -11.03
CA VAL A 151 -8.00 0.07 -10.83
C VAL A 151 -7.50 0.08 -9.41
N VAL A 152 -6.23 0.41 -9.21
CA VAL A 152 -5.65 0.48 -7.88
C VAL A 152 -5.32 1.91 -7.52
N GLN A 153 -5.79 2.32 -6.36
CA GLN A 153 -5.58 3.63 -5.78
C GLN A 153 -4.74 3.53 -4.51
N GLY A 154 -3.98 4.57 -4.20
CA GLY A 154 -3.32 4.65 -2.91
C GLY A 154 -2.79 6.05 -2.62
N SER A 155 -2.68 6.36 -1.32
CA SER A 155 -2.15 7.65 -0.85
C SER A 155 -0.79 7.50 -0.19
N SER A 156 0.16 8.42 -0.47
CA SER A 156 1.48 8.41 0.18
C SER A 156 2.19 7.06 0.04
N ALA A 157 2.57 6.41 1.13
CA ALA A 157 3.11 5.04 1.12
C ALA A 157 2.13 4.01 0.53
N GLY A 158 0.81 4.21 0.68
CA GLY A 158 -0.20 3.38 0.00
C GLY A 158 -0.18 3.58 -1.52
N GLY A 159 0.18 4.76 -2.01
CA GLY A 159 0.44 5.03 -3.42
C GLY A 159 1.64 4.23 -3.96
N HIS A 160 2.66 4.06 -3.14
CA HIS A 160 3.79 3.17 -3.43
C HIS A 160 3.33 1.71 -3.54
N VAL A 161 2.59 1.21 -2.54
CA VAL A 161 2.01 -0.15 -2.57
C VAL A 161 1.14 -0.35 -3.81
N ALA A 162 0.26 0.63 -4.12
CA ALA A 162 -0.59 0.60 -5.30
C ALA A 162 0.22 0.48 -6.61
N ALA A 163 1.24 1.32 -6.79
CA ALA A 163 2.08 1.29 -7.98
C ALA A 163 2.83 -0.03 -8.13
N TRP A 164 3.31 -0.61 -7.03
CA TRP A 164 3.99 -1.90 -7.05
C TRP A 164 3.09 -3.08 -7.45
N THR A 165 1.77 -2.97 -7.38
CA THR A 165 0.85 -4.00 -7.88
C THR A 165 0.90 -4.15 -9.40
N THR A 166 1.49 -3.21 -10.12
CA THR A 166 1.63 -3.22 -11.59
C THR A 166 3.02 -3.65 -12.07
N ILE A 167 3.97 -3.82 -11.16
CA ILE A 167 5.34 -4.27 -11.44
C ILE A 167 5.39 -5.76 -11.16
N GLN A 168 5.77 -6.57 -12.15
CA GLN A 168 5.79 -8.04 -12.05
C GLN A 168 7.08 -8.59 -11.44
N ASP A 169 8.16 -7.79 -11.47
CA ASP A 169 9.46 -8.19 -10.92
C ASP A 169 9.36 -8.49 -9.42
N PRO A 170 10.11 -9.46 -8.90
CA PRO A 170 10.19 -9.69 -7.45
C PRO A 170 10.76 -8.45 -6.76
N VAL A 171 10.27 -8.19 -5.55
CA VAL A 171 10.74 -7.08 -4.71
C VAL A 171 12.12 -7.42 -4.12
N THR A 172 12.25 -8.65 -3.65
CA THR A 172 13.50 -9.26 -3.18
C THR A 172 13.60 -10.69 -3.72
N PRO A 173 14.77 -11.34 -3.70
CA PRO A 173 14.89 -12.74 -4.11
C PRO A 173 13.94 -13.68 -3.34
N GLU A 174 13.73 -13.44 -2.04
CA GLU A 174 12.85 -14.23 -1.18
C GLU A 174 11.38 -14.10 -1.58
N THR A 175 10.98 -12.98 -2.21
CA THR A 175 9.62 -12.72 -2.66
C THR A 175 9.37 -13.14 -4.12
N ALA A 176 10.30 -13.84 -4.75
CA ALA A 176 10.16 -14.27 -6.16
C ALA A 176 8.97 -15.20 -6.40
N SER A 177 8.55 -15.94 -5.38
CA SER A 177 7.38 -16.82 -5.42
C SER A 177 6.08 -16.17 -4.93
N ASP A 178 6.14 -14.91 -4.47
CA ASP A 178 4.95 -14.22 -3.98
C ASP A 178 3.94 -14.00 -5.12
N PRO A 179 2.63 -14.13 -4.83
CA PRO A 179 1.62 -13.93 -5.84
C PRO A 179 1.64 -12.47 -6.35
N VAL A 180 1.64 -12.33 -7.66
CA VAL A 180 1.50 -11.03 -8.33
C VAL A 180 0.15 -10.94 -9.04
N PRO A 181 -0.42 -9.73 -9.20
CA PRO A 181 -1.66 -9.55 -9.95
C PRO A 181 -1.54 -10.04 -11.40
N ASN A 182 -2.52 -10.83 -11.84
CA ASN A 182 -2.61 -11.31 -13.21
C ASN A 182 -4.09 -11.44 -13.63
N PRO A 183 -4.58 -10.61 -14.55
CA PRO A 183 -3.82 -9.59 -15.30
C PRO A 183 -3.33 -8.43 -14.43
N THR A 184 -2.35 -7.68 -14.95
CA THR A 184 -1.92 -6.42 -14.33
C THR A 184 -3.10 -5.46 -14.21
N PRO A 185 -3.24 -4.70 -13.11
CA PRO A 185 -4.30 -3.71 -12.94
C PRO A 185 -4.43 -2.77 -14.14
N MET A 186 -5.67 -2.43 -14.50
CA MET A 186 -6.01 -1.67 -15.69
C MET A 186 -5.62 -0.19 -15.61
N GLY A 187 -5.50 0.35 -14.39
CA GLY A 187 -5.14 1.74 -14.16
C GLY A 187 -4.69 2.00 -12.73
N LEU A 188 -4.05 3.15 -12.54
CA LEU A 188 -3.60 3.64 -11.23
C LEU A 188 -4.17 5.04 -10.94
N VAL A 189 -4.57 5.27 -9.68
CA VAL A 189 -4.90 6.60 -9.14
C VAL A 189 -4.01 6.85 -7.93
N LEU A 190 -3.06 7.73 -8.03
CA LEU A 190 -2.02 7.95 -7.03
C LEU A 190 -2.18 9.31 -6.37
N LEU A 191 -2.35 9.33 -5.05
CA LEU A 191 -2.58 10.52 -4.26
C LEU A 191 -1.30 10.85 -3.50
N TRP A 192 -0.59 11.95 -3.86
CA TRP A 192 0.71 12.37 -3.28
C TRP A 192 1.63 11.17 -3.00
N PRO A 193 1.87 10.32 -4.01
CA PRO A 193 2.46 9.01 -3.82
C PRO A 193 3.95 9.08 -3.52
N VAL A 194 4.45 8.12 -2.76
CA VAL A 194 5.88 7.79 -2.78
C VAL A 194 6.15 6.99 -4.04
N THR A 195 6.92 7.54 -4.96
CA THR A 195 7.31 6.87 -6.20
C THR A 195 8.81 6.63 -6.29
N ASP A 196 9.58 7.35 -5.47
CA ASP A 196 11.02 7.15 -5.34
C ASP A 196 11.40 6.95 -3.87
N THR A 197 12.13 5.88 -3.60
CA THR A 197 12.69 5.50 -2.29
C THR A 197 14.22 5.53 -2.29
N GLY A 198 14.86 5.85 -3.43
CA GLY A 198 16.31 5.96 -3.55
C GLY A 198 16.92 7.12 -2.73
N ALA A 199 18.16 7.42 -2.95
CA ALA A 199 18.95 8.38 -2.16
C ALA A 199 18.31 9.77 -2.06
N SER A 200 17.65 10.25 -3.13
CA SER A 200 16.93 11.53 -3.18
C SER A 200 15.44 11.40 -2.89
N GLY A 201 14.93 10.17 -2.72
CA GLY A 201 13.52 9.86 -2.55
C GLY A 201 13.03 9.99 -1.12
N TYR A 202 11.81 9.47 -0.90
CA TYR A 202 11.14 9.54 0.40
C TYR A 202 11.83 8.69 1.47
N GLY A 203 12.37 9.38 2.47
CA GLY A 203 13.06 8.76 3.59
C GLY A 203 14.47 8.28 3.27
N GLY A 204 14.86 8.24 1.99
CA GLY A 204 16.17 7.78 1.56
C GLY A 204 16.58 6.44 2.19
N PRO A 205 17.87 6.11 2.20
CA PRO A 205 18.35 4.84 2.76
C PRO A 205 18.04 4.63 4.25
N LYS A 206 17.82 5.71 5.01
CA LYS A 206 17.52 5.63 6.46
C LYS A 206 16.31 4.76 6.79
N ARG A 207 15.28 4.74 5.92
CA ARG A 207 14.09 3.88 6.10
C ARG A 207 14.36 2.41 5.81
N PHE A 208 15.48 2.12 5.16
CA PHE A 208 15.92 0.79 4.76
C PHE A 208 17.16 0.35 5.53
N ASN A 209 17.31 0.79 6.78
CA ASN A 209 18.47 0.50 7.65
C ASN A 209 19.81 0.95 7.03
N ASN A 210 19.83 2.05 6.31
CA ASN A 210 20.94 2.60 5.52
C ASN A 210 21.41 1.68 4.38
N ASP A 211 20.57 0.77 3.92
CA ASP A 211 20.81 -0.08 2.77
C ASP A 211 20.30 0.63 1.51
N GLU A 212 21.23 1.17 0.71
CA GLU A 212 20.91 1.91 -0.52
C GLU A 212 20.36 0.99 -1.61
N ASP A 213 20.84 -0.24 -1.69
CA ASP A 213 20.38 -1.21 -2.69
C ASP A 213 18.91 -1.58 -2.44
N ARG A 214 18.52 -1.81 -1.18
CA ARG A 214 17.12 -2.02 -0.81
C ARG A 214 16.27 -0.81 -1.15
N ALA A 215 16.73 0.39 -0.79
CA ALA A 215 16.01 1.62 -1.09
C ALA A 215 15.79 1.80 -2.60
N ASN A 216 16.84 1.58 -3.41
CA ASN A 216 16.78 1.66 -4.87
C ASN A 216 15.90 0.56 -5.47
N ASN A 217 15.98 -0.66 -4.95
CA ASN A 217 15.16 -1.79 -5.41
C ASN A 217 13.66 -1.60 -5.16
N LEU A 218 13.28 -0.80 -4.17
CA LEU A 218 11.89 -0.44 -3.91
C LEU A 218 11.42 0.84 -4.61
N SER A 219 12.31 1.58 -5.29
CA SER A 219 11.91 2.75 -6.06
C SER A 219 11.04 2.36 -7.26
N VAL A 220 9.76 2.74 -7.24
CA VAL A 220 8.83 2.55 -8.38
C VAL A 220 9.39 3.25 -9.62
N THR A 221 9.86 4.50 -9.47
CA THR A 221 10.48 5.24 -10.56
C THR A 221 11.74 4.55 -11.06
N GLY A 222 12.56 4.01 -10.17
CA GLY A 222 13.77 3.24 -10.51
C GLY A 222 13.44 1.95 -11.27
N ARG A 223 12.48 1.18 -10.77
CA ARG A 223 12.08 -0.16 -11.24
C ARG A 223 10.94 -0.15 -12.26
N MET A 224 10.54 1.04 -12.75
CA MET A 224 9.43 1.19 -13.68
C MET A 224 9.65 0.35 -14.94
N PRO A 225 8.76 -0.61 -15.26
CA PRO A 225 8.83 -1.37 -16.50
C PRO A 225 8.52 -0.47 -17.71
N ALA A 226 8.89 -0.91 -18.92
CA ALA A 226 8.63 -0.16 -20.14
C ALA A 226 7.13 0.14 -20.35
N LYS A 227 6.26 -0.81 -19.97
CA LYS A 227 4.80 -0.65 -20.03
C LYS A 227 4.21 -0.58 -18.63
N MET A 228 3.54 0.54 -18.36
CA MET A 228 2.73 0.78 -17.16
C MET A 228 1.28 1.06 -17.59
N PRO A 229 0.30 0.74 -16.75
CA PRO A 229 -1.08 1.11 -17.04
C PRO A 229 -1.26 2.64 -17.02
N PRO A 230 -2.32 3.17 -17.67
CA PRO A 230 -2.71 4.56 -17.53
C PRO A 230 -2.75 4.97 -16.06
N THR A 231 -2.17 6.13 -15.74
CA THR A 231 -2.02 6.59 -14.36
C THR A 231 -2.46 8.03 -14.20
N LEU A 232 -3.29 8.28 -13.18
CA LEU A 232 -3.66 9.61 -12.72
C LEU A 232 -2.95 9.90 -11.39
N VAL A 233 -2.22 11.00 -11.31
CA VAL A 233 -1.45 11.41 -10.14
C VAL A 233 -1.97 12.73 -9.61
N PHE A 234 -2.15 12.86 -8.29
CA PHE A 234 -2.45 14.10 -7.60
C PHE A 234 -1.33 14.44 -6.63
N HIS A 235 -0.88 15.71 -6.60
CA HIS A 235 0.16 16.11 -5.65
C HIS A 235 0.09 17.59 -5.30
N GLY A 236 0.37 17.93 -4.05
CA GLY A 236 0.52 19.31 -3.59
C GLY A 236 1.92 19.85 -3.86
N THR A 237 2.05 21.05 -4.44
CA THR A 237 3.36 21.61 -4.80
C THR A 237 4.20 22.04 -3.60
N ALA A 238 3.59 22.27 -2.42
CA ALA A 238 4.28 22.57 -1.17
C ALA A 238 4.40 21.35 -0.22
N ASP A 239 4.30 20.14 -0.74
CA ASP A 239 4.45 18.91 0.04
C ASP A 239 5.87 18.74 0.58
N LYS A 240 6.01 18.81 1.92
CA LYS A 240 7.29 18.63 2.63
C LYS A 240 7.51 17.21 3.14
N THR A 241 6.50 16.35 3.05
CA THR A 241 6.58 14.94 3.50
C THR A 241 7.07 14.05 2.37
N VAL A 242 6.36 14.06 1.24
CA VAL A 242 6.80 13.46 -0.01
C VAL A 242 6.96 14.60 -1.00
N ARG A 243 8.21 14.95 -1.31
CA ARG A 243 8.47 16.10 -2.17
C ARG A 243 7.78 15.95 -3.53
N PHE A 244 7.24 17.04 -4.04
CA PHE A 244 6.52 17.09 -5.31
C PHE A 244 7.33 16.53 -6.49
N GLU A 245 8.66 16.70 -6.44
CA GLU A 245 9.60 16.18 -7.43
C GLU A 245 9.50 14.66 -7.61
N ASN A 246 9.05 13.91 -6.59
CA ASN A 246 8.76 12.47 -6.74
C ASN A 246 7.73 12.23 -7.85
N SER A 247 6.61 12.94 -7.82
CA SER A 247 5.56 12.80 -8.84
C SER A 247 5.97 13.37 -10.19
N GLN A 248 6.76 14.45 -10.22
CA GLN A 248 7.29 15.00 -11.47
C GLN A 248 8.23 14.01 -12.17
N ALA A 249 9.18 13.43 -11.42
CA ALA A 249 10.12 12.45 -11.96
C ALA A 249 9.40 11.18 -12.45
N PHE A 250 8.45 10.67 -11.67
CA PHE A 250 7.62 9.53 -12.05
C PHE A 250 6.85 9.80 -13.34
N THR A 251 6.12 10.92 -13.40
CA THR A 251 5.31 11.31 -14.56
C THR A 251 6.18 11.55 -15.80
N GLY A 252 7.34 12.17 -15.62
CA GLY A 252 8.32 12.36 -16.69
C GLY A 252 8.79 11.03 -17.26
N LYS A 253 9.15 10.06 -16.42
CA LYS A 253 9.57 8.72 -16.86
C LYS A 253 8.44 7.93 -17.52
N MET A 254 7.22 8.02 -16.97
CA MET A 254 6.02 7.42 -17.59
C MET A 254 5.85 7.90 -19.03
N LYS A 255 5.88 9.22 -19.24
CA LYS A 255 5.74 9.84 -20.59
C LYS A 255 6.91 9.49 -21.51
N ALA A 256 8.14 9.49 -21.01
CA ALA A 256 9.32 9.11 -21.77
C ALA A 256 9.26 7.66 -22.27
N ASN A 257 8.63 6.77 -21.50
CA ASN A 257 8.38 5.38 -21.89
C ASN A 257 7.13 5.23 -22.79
N GLY A 258 6.45 6.31 -23.17
CA GLY A 258 5.23 6.28 -23.99
C GLY A 258 3.97 5.87 -23.22
N ASN A 259 4.00 5.84 -21.89
CA ASN A 259 2.85 5.51 -21.06
C ASN A 259 1.96 6.73 -20.81
N LEU A 260 0.65 6.51 -20.68
CA LEU A 260 -0.31 7.56 -20.33
C LEU A 260 -0.20 7.91 -18.84
N CYS A 261 0.17 9.16 -18.55
CA CYS A 261 0.23 9.67 -17.19
C CYS A 261 -0.19 11.13 -17.14
N GLU A 262 -1.18 11.41 -16.31
CA GLU A 262 -1.67 12.76 -16.02
C GLU A 262 -1.27 13.13 -14.57
N LEU A 263 -0.68 14.30 -14.37
CA LEU A 263 -0.36 14.87 -13.06
C LEU A 263 -1.24 16.11 -12.83
N ILE A 264 -2.07 16.03 -11.79
CA ILE A 264 -2.89 17.15 -11.33
C ILE A 264 -2.22 17.75 -10.09
N GLU A 265 -1.82 19.00 -10.22
CA GLU A 265 -1.12 19.75 -9.19
C GLU A 265 -2.12 20.55 -8.36
N PHE A 266 -1.89 20.58 -7.04
CA PHE A 266 -2.56 21.47 -6.12
C PHE A 266 -1.54 22.51 -5.67
N ALA A 267 -1.67 23.73 -6.21
CA ALA A 267 -0.76 24.84 -5.92
C ALA A 267 -0.71 25.14 -4.41
N ASP A 268 0.50 25.28 -3.88
CA ASP A 268 0.79 25.60 -2.48
C ASP A 268 0.18 24.63 -1.45
N ALA A 269 -0.33 23.49 -1.90
CA ALA A 269 -0.93 22.50 -1.02
C ALA A 269 0.13 21.59 -0.36
N PRO A 270 -0.06 21.26 0.93
CA PRO A 270 0.82 20.36 1.67
C PRO A 270 0.54 18.90 1.33
N HIS A 271 1.21 17.97 2.05
CA HIS A 271 0.90 16.54 2.00
C HIS A 271 -0.55 16.26 2.43
N SER A 272 -1.26 15.36 1.73
CA SER A 272 -2.67 15.00 2.02
C SER A 272 -3.61 16.21 2.10
N PRO A 273 -3.68 17.07 1.08
CA PRO A 273 -4.38 18.33 1.16
C PRO A 273 -5.89 18.21 1.41
N ASN A 274 -6.50 17.09 1.06
CA ASN A 274 -7.92 16.82 1.30
C ASN A 274 -8.27 16.48 2.76
N SER A 275 -7.27 16.13 3.58
CA SER A 275 -7.47 15.77 4.99
C SER A 275 -6.81 16.76 5.95
N ILE A 276 -5.76 17.47 5.52
CA ILE A 276 -5.02 18.42 6.36
C ILE A 276 -5.56 19.85 6.21
N GLN A 277 -6.06 20.21 5.02
CA GLN A 277 -6.73 21.50 4.83
C GLN A 277 -8.15 21.43 5.39
N GLU A 278 -8.37 22.12 6.50
CA GLU A 278 -9.69 22.20 7.13
C GLU A 278 -10.65 23.09 6.32
N GLY A 279 -11.93 22.86 6.51
CA GLY A 279 -12.99 23.70 5.93
C GLY A 279 -13.13 23.56 4.41
N GLU A 280 -13.44 24.70 3.77
CA GLU A 280 -13.80 24.76 2.35
C GLU A 280 -12.66 24.32 1.41
N LYS A 281 -11.41 24.64 1.74
CA LYS A 281 -10.26 24.25 0.90
C LYS A 281 -10.11 22.74 0.80
N GLY A 282 -10.27 22.00 1.90
CA GLY A 282 -10.21 20.55 1.91
C GLY A 282 -11.35 19.91 1.11
N LYS A 283 -12.55 20.47 1.20
CA LYS A 283 -13.72 20.03 0.41
C LYS A 283 -13.48 20.23 -1.10
N ILE A 284 -12.97 21.40 -1.51
CA ILE A 284 -12.64 21.69 -2.92
C ILE A 284 -11.61 20.69 -3.46
N VAL A 285 -10.54 20.42 -2.70
CA VAL A 285 -9.52 19.44 -3.11
C VAL A 285 -10.13 18.06 -3.26
N LYS A 286 -10.96 17.63 -2.29
CA LYS A 286 -11.66 16.34 -2.33
C LYS A 286 -12.55 16.25 -3.57
N ALA A 287 -13.40 17.25 -3.82
CA ALA A 287 -14.28 17.28 -4.99
C ALA A 287 -13.49 17.19 -6.31
N LYS A 288 -12.38 17.93 -6.42
CA LYS A 288 -11.52 17.87 -7.61
C LYS A 288 -10.87 16.49 -7.81
N ILE A 289 -10.47 15.81 -6.73
CA ILE A 289 -9.95 14.44 -6.79
C ILE A 289 -11.04 13.49 -7.28
N GLU A 290 -12.24 13.57 -6.71
CA GLU A 290 -13.38 12.71 -7.06
C GLU A 290 -13.81 12.92 -8.51
N GLU A 291 -13.95 14.18 -8.96
CA GLU A 291 -14.32 14.52 -10.34
C GLU A 291 -13.28 14.01 -11.35
N ALA A 292 -11.99 14.30 -11.12
CA ALA A 292 -10.93 13.88 -12.04
C ALA A 292 -10.77 12.35 -12.07
N SER A 293 -10.97 11.69 -10.91
CA SER A 293 -10.96 10.22 -10.84
C SER A 293 -12.13 9.62 -11.62
N LEU A 294 -13.35 10.19 -11.54
CA LEU A 294 -14.47 9.74 -12.35
C LEU A 294 -14.22 9.89 -13.85
N LYS A 295 -13.69 11.04 -14.29
CA LYS A 295 -13.32 11.28 -15.70
C LYS A 295 -12.24 10.29 -16.17
N PHE A 296 -11.28 9.96 -15.30
CA PHE A 296 -10.26 8.98 -15.60
C PHE A 296 -10.87 7.57 -15.75
N LEU A 297 -11.75 7.16 -14.84
CA LEU A 297 -12.45 5.87 -14.91
C LEU A 297 -13.38 5.79 -16.13
N GLU A 298 -14.00 6.89 -16.53
CA GLU A 298 -14.79 6.99 -17.76
C GLU A 298 -13.91 6.79 -19.01
N LYS A 299 -12.77 7.46 -19.10
CA LYS A 299 -11.79 7.27 -20.19
C LYS A 299 -11.31 5.82 -20.29
N LEU A 300 -11.28 5.08 -19.19
CA LEU A 300 -10.96 3.65 -19.16
C LEU A 300 -12.18 2.75 -19.50
N GLY A 301 -13.37 3.31 -19.71
CA GLY A 301 -14.61 2.56 -19.99
C GLY A 301 -15.16 1.81 -18.78
N LEU A 302 -14.86 2.25 -17.56
CA LEU A 302 -15.21 1.57 -16.30
C LEU A 302 -16.46 2.14 -15.64
N VAL A 303 -16.85 3.36 -15.97
CA VAL A 303 -18.09 4.03 -15.55
C VAL A 303 -18.78 4.64 -16.76
N SER A 304 -20.14 4.73 -16.73
CA SER A 304 -20.87 5.39 -17.81
C SER A 304 -20.79 6.93 -17.69
N PRO A 305 -20.87 7.67 -18.82
CA PRO A 305 -20.89 9.13 -18.84
C PRO A 305 -22.00 9.74 -17.96
N GLU A 306 -23.16 9.10 -17.91
CA GLU A 306 -24.29 9.54 -17.09
C GLU A 306 -23.97 9.52 -15.59
N LYS A 307 -23.24 8.49 -15.11
CA LYS A 307 -22.80 8.40 -13.71
C LYS A 307 -21.69 9.40 -13.41
N ALA A 308 -20.78 9.65 -14.35
CA ALA A 308 -19.75 10.66 -14.19
C ALA A 308 -20.34 12.08 -14.09
N SER A 309 -21.40 12.38 -14.87
CA SER A 309 -22.08 13.68 -14.85
C SER A 309 -22.99 13.87 -13.61
N ALA A 310 -23.58 12.79 -13.07
CA ALA A 310 -24.40 12.83 -11.87
C ALA A 310 -23.56 13.04 -10.59
N GLY A 311 -22.36 12.45 -10.52
CA GLY A 311 -21.43 12.64 -9.41
C GLY A 311 -20.92 14.08 -9.28
N ALA A 312 -20.79 14.81 -10.39
CA ALA A 312 -20.40 16.21 -10.40
C ALA A 312 -21.49 17.16 -9.87
N LYS A 313 -22.76 16.76 -9.91
CA LYS A 313 -23.92 17.58 -9.47
C LYS A 313 -24.30 17.37 -8.00
N THR A 314 -23.86 16.28 -7.37
CA THR A 314 -24.25 15.97 -5.97
C THR A 314 -23.38 16.68 -4.93
N THR A 315 -22.28 17.33 -5.32
CA THR A 315 -21.45 18.15 -4.42
C THR A 315 -22.12 19.47 -4.03
N ASP A 316 -23.21 19.90 -4.72
CA ASP A 316 -23.88 21.17 -4.46
C ASP A 316 -25.16 21.08 -3.60
N LYS A 317 -25.55 19.88 -3.11
CA LYS A 317 -26.87 19.70 -2.47
C LYS A 317 -26.92 19.02 -1.10
N GLU A 318 -25.83 18.57 -0.52
CA GLU A 318 -25.84 17.90 0.80
C GLU A 318 -25.48 18.80 2.01
N ASP A 319 -25.40 20.10 1.86
CA ASP A 319 -25.14 21.05 2.97
C ASP A 319 -26.39 21.90 3.35
N GLY A 320 -27.57 21.32 3.27
CA GLY A 320 -28.80 22.02 3.66
C GLY A 320 -29.87 21.08 4.21
N GLU A 321 -29.61 20.46 5.37
CA GLU A 321 -30.63 20.08 6.37
C GLU A 321 -29.95 19.67 7.68
#